data_7a9cae38ed88ec20455fd4189973122f
#
_entry.id   7a9cae38ed88ec20455fd4189973122f
#
_cell.length_a   1.000
_cell.length_b   1.000
_cell.length_c   1.000
_cell.angle_alpha   90.00
_cell.angle_beta   90.00
_cell.angle_gamma   90.00
#
_symmetry.space_group_name_H-M   'P 1'
#
loop_
_entity.id
_entity.type
_entity.pdbx_description
1 polymer ?
#
loop_
_entity_poly.entity_id
_entity_poly.type
_entity_poly.pdbx_seq_one_letter_code
_entity_poly.pdbx_strand_id
1 'polypeptide(L)'
;MPPEPAYDALIIGAGPAGIGAALALKSRGIHNIALLERETDAGGTPRHCGHPPFGLREFRRLLTGPAYAKRLARAAFDANIPLLPRHSVLALHPGGTLDLATPEGPRTLTARRVLIATGAREAPRAARLIGGERPLGVLNTGALQAYCYLEHKAPPFTRPVVVGTELFSLSALLTLRRHGIHPVAVLESGPTPVAPWPLSLFPRLLGLPVHRNAALASINGFPRVTSVTLQNGSELACDGVLLTGRFTPESTLARMSHLALSTATKGPAIDQYGRTSDPAFFAAGNQLRAIETAGWCFFEGRRIGEFMADDLQGGLPAPGDELTLTPGEGIAYVVPQRLARVSPLRATLQLLLTEPALGQLHVRAGDTVLLRRPLISAPERRVLLELDYLRPPPGTQHLTIEVAQ
;
A
#
# COMPACT_ATOMS: atom_id res chain seq x y z
N MET A 1 25.09 10.13 27.29
CA MET A 1 24.67 8.91 26.60
C MET A 1 23.22 9.05 26.23
N PRO A 2 22.76 8.69 25.04
CA PRO A 2 21.34 8.61 24.79
C PRO A 2 20.71 7.62 25.77
N PRO A 3 19.46 7.85 26.23
CA PRO A 3 18.78 6.91 27.12
C PRO A 3 18.68 5.54 26.47
N GLU A 4 18.77 4.48 27.27
CA GLU A 4 18.54 3.12 26.77
C GLU A 4 17.17 3.02 26.10
N PRO A 5 17.06 2.35 24.95
CA PRO A 5 15.79 2.23 24.24
C PRO A 5 14.77 1.50 25.11
N ALA A 6 13.58 2.10 25.27
CA ALA A 6 12.51 1.55 26.10
C ALA A 6 11.89 0.26 25.49
N TYR A 7 12.05 0.05 24.17
CA TYR A 7 11.52 -1.10 23.43
C TYR A 7 12.61 -1.73 22.55
N ASP A 8 12.50 -3.04 22.36
CA ASP A 8 13.25 -3.72 21.30
C ASP A 8 12.71 -3.34 19.94
N ALA A 9 11.38 -3.33 19.78
CA ALA A 9 10.76 -2.88 18.53
C ALA A 9 9.45 -2.13 18.78
N LEU A 10 9.25 -1.02 18.05
CA LEU A 10 7.98 -0.32 17.92
C LEU A 10 7.46 -0.48 16.50
N ILE A 11 6.15 -0.75 16.36
CA ILE A 11 5.50 -0.92 15.07
C ILE A 11 4.46 0.18 14.88
N ILE A 12 4.61 1.02 13.86
CA ILE A 12 3.70 2.13 13.54
C ILE A 12 2.63 1.63 12.56
N GLY A 13 1.41 1.45 13.06
CA GLY A 13 0.24 0.96 12.34
C GLY A 13 -0.09 -0.49 12.67
N ALA A 14 -1.28 -0.70 13.22
CA ALA A 14 -1.84 -2.02 13.56
C ALA A 14 -2.72 -2.59 12.44
N GLY A 15 -2.33 -2.37 11.18
CA GLY A 15 -2.92 -3.03 10.01
C GLY A 15 -2.32 -4.41 9.76
N PRO A 16 -2.68 -5.07 8.63
CA PRO A 16 -2.19 -6.41 8.30
C PRO A 16 -0.66 -6.55 8.35
N ALA A 17 0.09 -5.60 7.79
CA ALA A 17 1.56 -5.64 7.79
C ALA A 17 2.15 -5.50 9.20
N GLY A 18 1.67 -4.53 9.99
CA GLY A 18 2.16 -4.31 11.34
C GLY A 18 1.87 -5.48 12.27
N ILE A 19 0.65 -6.03 12.23
CA ILE A 19 0.28 -7.21 13.03
C ILE A 19 1.09 -8.43 12.57
N GLY A 20 1.26 -8.63 11.26
CA GLY A 20 2.10 -9.71 10.72
C GLY A 20 3.53 -9.65 11.26
N ALA A 21 4.14 -8.47 11.28
CA ALA A 21 5.49 -8.25 11.81
C ALA A 21 5.56 -8.48 13.32
N ALA A 22 4.60 -7.95 14.08
CA ALA A 22 4.55 -8.12 15.53
C ALA A 22 4.45 -9.61 15.93
N LEU A 23 3.62 -10.37 15.23
CA LEU A 23 3.50 -11.82 15.43
C LEU A 23 4.81 -12.56 15.12
N ALA A 24 5.51 -12.16 14.07
CA ALA A 24 6.81 -12.72 13.72
C ALA A 24 7.88 -12.42 14.78
N LEU A 25 7.99 -11.17 15.22
CA LEU A 25 8.89 -10.77 16.30
C LEU A 25 8.67 -11.60 17.56
N LYS A 26 7.42 -11.75 18.02
CA LYS A 26 7.07 -12.58 19.18
C LYS A 26 7.46 -14.03 18.98
N SER A 27 7.19 -14.62 17.81
CA SER A 27 7.55 -16.02 17.51
C SER A 27 9.06 -16.26 17.46
N ARG A 28 9.87 -15.20 17.27
CA ARG A 28 11.34 -15.22 17.25
C ARG A 28 11.93 -14.81 18.60
N GLY A 29 11.12 -14.71 19.67
CA GLY A 29 11.58 -14.43 21.03
C GLY A 29 11.81 -12.96 21.34
N ILE A 30 11.42 -12.03 20.48
CA ILE A 30 11.47 -10.59 20.77
C ILE A 30 10.16 -10.21 21.48
N HIS A 31 10.22 -9.95 22.77
CA HIS A 31 9.03 -9.78 23.61
C HIS A 31 8.72 -8.33 23.97
N ASN A 32 9.73 -7.47 24.07
CA ASN A 32 9.57 -6.06 24.42
C ASN A 32 9.20 -5.22 23.19
N ILE A 33 7.98 -5.40 22.71
CA ILE A 33 7.46 -4.75 21.49
C ILE A 33 6.10 -4.10 21.77
N ALA A 34 5.71 -3.10 20.97
CA ALA A 34 4.36 -2.55 20.98
C ALA A 34 3.90 -2.13 19.58
N LEU A 35 2.58 -2.23 19.34
CA LEU A 35 1.87 -1.71 18.18
C LEU A 35 1.31 -0.32 18.50
N LEU A 36 1.70 0.70 17.75
CA LEU A 36 1.17 2.06 17.82
C LEU A 36 0.06 2.21 16.77
N GLU A 37 -1.15 2.54 17.20
CA GLU A 37 -2.30 2.73 16.29
C GLU A 37 -2.96 4.08 16.58
N ARG A 38 -3.12 4.89 15.52
CA ARG A 38 -3.76 6.22 15.65
C ARG A 38 -5.28 6.14 15.86
N GLU A 39 -5.90 5.08 15.34
CA GLU A 39 -7.33 4.83 15.49
C GLU A 39 -7.65 4.16 16.83
N THR A 40 -8.94 4.02 17.14
CA THR A 40 -9.39 3.32 18.35
C THR A 40 -9.19 1.81 18.28
N ASP A 41 -9.18 1.25 17.05
CA ASP A 41 -9.19 -0.18 16.81
C ASP A 41 -8.12 -0.60 15.81
N ALA A 42 -7.50 -1.75 16.07
CA ALA A 42 -6.57 -2.39 15.15
C ALA A 42 -7.29 -3.02 13.94
N GLY A 43 -6.52 -3.33 12.89
CA GLY A 43 -6.98 -4.02 11.70
C GLY A 43 -6.81 -3.22 10.40
N GLY A 44 -6.54 -1.92 10.50
CA GLY A 44 -6.27 -1.04 9.36
C GLY A 44 -7.43 -0.93 8.36
N THR A 45 -7.13 -0.64 7.09
CA THR A 45 -8.12 -0.45 6.01
C THR A 45 -9.17 -1.57 5.88
N PRO A 46 -8.88 -2.88 6.09
CA PRO A 46 -9.91 -3.92 6.05
C PRO A 46 -11.11 -3.66 6.96
N ARG A 47 -10.98 -2.91 8.04
CA ARG A 47 -12.09 -2.58 8.97
C ARG A 47 -13.31 -2.00 8.28
N HIS A 48 -13.12 -1.24 7.21
CA HIS A 48 -14.21 -0.61 6.46
C HIS A 48 -14.50 -1.26 5.11
N CYS A 49 -13.83 -2.36 4.74
CA CYS A 49 -14.12 -3.09 3.50
C CYS A 49 -15.19 -4.16 3.75
N GLY A 50 -16.48 -3.81 3.65
CA GLY A 50 -17.60 -4.68 4.03
C GLY A 50 -17.85 -5.91 3.16
N HIS A 51 -17.00 -6.18 2.15
CA HIS A 51 -17.12 -7.29 1.20
C HIS A 51 -16.05 -8.37 1.41
N PRO A 52 -16.24 -9.62 0.94
CA PRO A 52 -15.17 -10.60 0.74
C PRO A 52 -14.39 -10.27 -0.58
N PRO A 53 -13.24 -10.95 -0.86
CA PRO A 53 -12.60 -11.98 -0.05
C PRO A 53 -11.44 -11.43 0.80
N PHE A 54 -11.47 -11.70 2.08
CA PHE A 54 -10.33 -11.49 2.97
C PHE A 54 -10.00 -12.79 3.72
N GLY A 55 -8.77 -12.94 4.21
CA GLY A 55 -8.35 -14.01 5.10
C GLY A 55 -8.12 -15.38 4.46
N LEU A 56 -8.26 -15.54 3.14
CA LEU A 56 -8.03 -16.82 2.48
C LEU A 56 -6.59 -17.31 2.61
N ARG A 57 -5.62 -16.40 2.52
CA ARG A 57 -4.19 -16.73 2.59
C ARG A 57 -3.74 -16.98 4.03
N GLU A 58 -4.11 -16.09 4.95
CA GLU A 58 -3.63 -16.06 6.34
C GLU A 58 -4.37 -17.05 7.23
N PHE A 59 -5.66 -17.16 7.03
CA PHE A 59 -6.54 -17.94 7.92
C PHE A 59 -7.25 -19.11 7.22
N ARG A 60 -7.05 -19.29 5.90
CA ARG A 60 -7.78 -20.26 5.07
C ARG A 60 -9.30 -20.14 5.23
N ARG A 61 -9.80 -18.92 5.38
CA ARG A 61 -11.22 -18.61 5.57
C ARG A 61 -11.61 -17.44 4.68
N LEU A 62 -12.80 -17.52 4.12
CA LEU A 62 -13.41 -16.43 3.39
C LEU A 62 -14.11 -15.50 4.40
N LEU A 63 -13.57 -14.30 4.58
CA LEU A 63 -14.06 -13.32 5.54
C LEU A 63 -14.43 -12.02 4.83
N THR A 64 -15.32 -11.23 5.45
CA THR A 64 -15.44 -9.79 5.14
C THR A 64 -14.29 -9.03 5.77
N GLY A 65 -14.00 -7.83 5.30
CA GLY A 65 -12.93 -7.00 5.85
C GLY A 65 -13.03 -6.76 7.36
N PRO A 66 -14.21 -6.36 7.92
CA PRO A 66 -14.37 -6.21 9.38
C PRO A 66 -14.12 -7.51 10.16
N ALA A 67 -14.60 -8.65 9.66
CA ALA A 67 -14.34 -9.94 10.31
C ALA A 67 -12.86 -10.34 10.27
N TYR A 68 -12.18 -10.03 9.16
CA TYR A 68 -10.75 -10.20 9.01
C TYR A 68 -9.96 -9.31 9.98
N ALA A 69 -10.30 -8.03 10.07
CA ALA A 69 -9.66 -7.08 10.98
C ALA A 69 -9.80 -7.51 12.45
N LYS A 70 -11.01 -7.94 12.86
CA LYS A 70 -11.23 -8.49 14.21
C LYS A 70 -10.38 -9.75 14.48
N ARG A 71 -10.21 -10.61 13.47
CA ARG A 71 -9.37 -11.79 13.60
C ARG A 71 -7.88 -11.47 13.72
N LEU A 72 -7.40 -10.45 12.99
CA LEU A 72 -6.04 -9.94 13.14
C LEU A 72 -5.81 -9.37 14.54
N ALA A 73 -6.71 -8.50 15.00
CA ALA A 73 -6.61 -7.92 16.34
C ALA A 73 -6.62 -9.01 17.43
N ARG A 74 -7.46 -10.04 17.25
CA ARG A 74 -7.50 -11.20 18.16
C ARG A 74 -6.19 -11.98 18.16
N ALA A 75 -5.56 -12.21 17.01
CA ALA A 75 -4.27 -12.88 16.91
C ALA A 75 -3.15 -12.10 17.64
N ALA A 76 -3.14 -10.77 17.55
CA ALA A 76 -2.21 -9.93 18.30
C ALA A 76 -2.46 -10.02 19.82
N PHE A 77 -3.73 -9.99 20.23
CA PHE A 77 -4.13 -10.14 21.64
C PHE A 77 -3.72 -11.51 22.21
N ASP A 78 -4.01 -12.60 21.50
CA ASP A 78 -3.68 -13.97 21.93
C ASP A 78 -2.16 -14.19 22.03
N ALA A 79 -1.37 -13.45 21.24
CA ALA A 79 0.10 -13.44 21.32
C ALA A 79 0.66 -12.48 22.41
N ASN A 80 -0.20 -11.87 23.23
CA ASN A 80 0.18 -10.89 24.25
C ASN A 80 1.04 -9.75 23.66
N ILE A 81 0.62 -9.18 22.52
CA ILE A 81 1.27 -8.03 21.92
C ILE A 81 0.56 -6.77 22.42
N PRO A 82 1.26 -5.85 23.11
CA PRO A 82 0.68 -4.57 23.54
C PRO A 82 0.22 -3.76 22.31
N LEU A 83 -1.06 -3.40 22.30
CA LEU A 83 -1.65 -2.45 21.37
C LEU A 83 -1.88 -1.14 22.08
N LEU A 84 -1.33 -0.05 21.55
CA LEU A 84 -1.50 1.31 22.03
C LEU A 84 -2.41 2.07 21.04
N PRO A 85 -3.75 2.04 21.24
CA PRO A 85 -4.69 2.76 20.39
C PRO A 85 -4.65 4.26 20.68
N ARG A 86 -5.06 5.09 19.71
CA ARG A 86 -5.02 6.56 19.79
C ARG A 86 -3.62 7.14 20.05
N HIS A 87 -2.57 6.41 19.64
CA HIS A 87 -1.19 6.84 19.66
C HIS A 87 -0.76 7.22 18.26
N SER A 88 -0.75 8.52 17.95
CA SER A 88 -0.35 9.05 16.67
C SER A 88 1.11 9.45 16.69
N VAL A 89 1.93 8.80 15.87
CA VAL A 89 3.33 9.22 15.67
C VAL A 89 3.33 10.51 14.86
N LEU A 90 4.04 11.51 15.34
CA LEU A 90 4.14 12.85 14.77
C LEU A 90 5.47 13.08 14.04
N ALA A 91 6.57 12.53 14.58
CA ALA A 91 7.90 12.66 14.00
C ALA A 91 8.74 11.40 14.20
N LEU A 92 9.68 11.19 13.27
CA LEU A 92 10.72 10.17 13.32
C LEU A 92 12.08 10.86 13.46
N HIS A 93 12.85 10.47 14.46
CA HIS A 93 14.22 10.98 14.67
C HIS A 93 15.24 9.87 14.48
N PRO A 94 16.49 10.19 14.11
CA PRO A 94 17.54 9.20 13.91
C PRO A 94 17.69 8.24 15.10
N GLY A 95 18.00 6.97 14.81
CA GLY A 95 18.29 5.97 15.83
C GLY A 95 17.07 5.39 16.54
N GLY A 96 15.84 5.54 15.97
CA GLY A 96 14.64 4.86 16.49
C GLY A 96 13.86 5.63 17.54
N THR A 97 14.01 6.96 17.59
CA THR A 97 13.23 7.84 18.47
C THR A 97 11.98 8.35 17.77
N LEU A 98 10.85 8.36 18.45
CA LEU A 98 9.53 8.75 17.95
C LEU A 98 8.88 9.79 18.85
N ASP A 99 8.33 10.87 18.29
CA ASP A 99 7.42 11.76 19.00
C ASP A 99 5.98 11.37 18.70
N LEU A 100 5.15 11.34 19.74
CA LEU A 100 3.77 10.89 19.68
C LEU A 100 2.80 11.90 20.32
N ALA A 101 1.61 11.96 19.76
CA ALA A 101 0.41 12.43 20.46
C ALA A 101 -0.33 11.21 21.02
N THR A 102 -0.59 11.23 22.33
CA THR A 102 -1.29 10.16 23.05
C THR A 102 -2.49 10.73 23.81
N PRO A 103 -3.43 9.90 24.30
CA PRO A 103 -4.55 10.38 25.11
C PRO A 103 -4.09 11.13 26.38
N GLU A 104 -2.90 10.80 26.90
CA GLU A 104 -2.33 11.42 28.10
C GLU A 104 -1.46 12.66 27.80
N GLY A 105 -1.32 13.03 26.51
CA GLY A 105 -0.53 14.16 26.05
C GLY A 105 0.67 13.73 25.17
N PRO A 106 1.54 14.69 24.81
CA PRO A 106 2.72 14.39 24.01
C PRO A 106 3.69 13.48 24.75
N ARG A 107 4.29 12.52 24.03
CA ARG A 107 5.33 11.60 24.57
C ARG A 107 6.40 11.36 23.52
N THR A 108 7.60 11.05 23.99
CA THR A 108 8.70 10.54 23.19
C THR A 108 8.99 9.09 23.60
N LEU A 109 9.02 8.19 22.62
CA LEU A 109 9.39 6.79 22.82
C LEU A 109 10.64 6.45 22.01
N THR A 110 11.43 5.50 22.52
CA THR A 110 12.65 5.02 21.88
C THR A 110 12.59 3.50 21.69
N ALA A 111 13.07 3.02 20.55
CA ALA A 111 13.19 1.60 20.28
C ALA A 111 14.51 1.30 19.56
N ARG A 112 15.03 0.10 19.75
CA ARG A 112 16.20 -0.38 18.99
C ARG A 112 15.85 -0.47 17.50
N ARG A 113 14.61 -0.87 17.16
CA ARG A 113 14.10 -0.93 15.80
C ARG A 113 12.67 -0.41 15.72
N VAL A 114 12.35 0.24 14.61
CA VAL A 114 11.02 0.77 14.33
C VAL A 114 10.54 0.26 12.99
N LEU A 115 9.34 -0.31 12.93
CA LEU A 115 8.68 -0.65 11.67
C LEU A 115 7.66 0.42 11.28
N ILE A 116 7.76 0.96 10.08
CA ILE A 116 6.76 1.84 9.48
C ILE A 116 5.80 0.98 8.64
N ALA A 117 4.54 0.84 9.08
CA ALA A 117 3.50 0.06 8.43
C ALA A 117 2.19 0.87 8.31
N THR A 118 2.31 2.16 8.00
CA THR A 118 1.20 3.15 7.94
C THR A 118 0.27 2.96 6.74
N GLY A 119 0.61 2.07 5.81
CA GLY A 119 -0.24 1.72 4.67
C GLY A 119 -0.23 2.73 3.55
N ALA A 120 -1.37 2.88 2.87
CA ALA A 120 -1.55 3.78 1.73
C ALA A 120 -2.88 4.55 1.85
N ARG A 121 -3.00 5.62 1.09
CA ARG A 121 -4.22 6.43 0.95
C ARG A 121 -4.57 6.64 -0.51
N GLU A 122 -5.85 6.85 -0.78
CA GLU A 122 -6.32 7.26 -2.09
C GLU A 122 -5.97 8.73 -2.36
N ALA A 123 -5.62 9.03 -3.60
CA ALA A 123 -5.41 10.39 -4.05
C ALA A 123 -6.73 11.19 -3.99
N PRO A 124 -6.78 12.33 -3.29
CA PRO A 124 -7.97 13.18 -3.24
C PRO A 124 -8.23 13.83 -4.60
N ARG A 125 -9.41 14.42 -4.79
CA ARG A 125 -9.80 15.15 -6.01
C ARG A 125 -8.72 16.16 -6.45
N ALA A 126 -8.17 16.92 -5.52
CA ALA A 126 -7.15 17.92 -5.82
C ALA A 126 -5.89 17.33 -6.47
N ALA A 127 -5.42 16.18 -5.99
CA ALA A 127 -4.28 15.47 -6.57
C ALA A 127 -4.57 14.85 -7.95
N ARG A 128 -5.85 14.74 -8.32
CA ARG A 128 -6.29 14.25 -9.65
C ARG A 128 -6.49 15.38 -10.65
N LEU A 129 -6.35 16.64 -10.23
CA LEU A 129 -6.50 17.86 -11.04
C LEU A 129 -7.89 17.97 -11.69
N ILE A 130 -8.94 17.46 -11.03
CA ILE A 130 -10.32 17.53 -11.52
C ILE A 130 -10.89 18.92 -11.22
N GLY A 131 -11.24 19.63 -12.28
CA GLY A 131 -11.77 21.00 -12.24
C GLY A 131 -13.20 21.14 -11.70
N GLY A 132 -13.76 22.35 -11.86
CA GLY A 132 -15.14 22.68 -11.50
C GLY A 132 -15.34 23.11 -10.05
N GLU A 133 -16.61 23.17 -9.63
CA GLU A 133 -17.06 23.61 -8.32
C GLU A 133 -16.68 22.60 -7.23
N ARG A 134 -16.87 23.00 -5.96
CA ARG A 134 -16.56 22.12 -4.81
C ARG A 134 -17.82 21.75 -4.03
N PRO A 135 -18.76 21.04 -4.66
CA PRO A 135 -20.00 20.64 -4.03
C PRO A 135 -19.81 19.51 -3.01
N LEU A 136 -20.81 19.33 -2.15
CA LEU A 136 -21.01 18.13 -1.37
C LEU A 136 -21.37 16.95 -2.28
N GLY A 137 -21.00 15.71 -1.88
CA GLY A 137 -21.31 14.50 -2.64
C GLY A 137 -20.12 13.96 -3.43
N VAL A 138 -18.90 14.48 -3.20
CA VAL A 138 -17.66 13.94 -3.79
C VAL A 138 -16.90 13.14 -2.72
N LEU A 139 -16.73 11.84 -2.95
CA LEU A 139 -16.01 10.94 -2.04
C LEU A 139 -14.99 10.12 -2.82
N ASN A 140 -13.97 9.61 -2.13
CA ASN A 140 -13.20 8.46 -2.59
C ASN A 140 -13.77 7.15 -1.99
N THR A 141 -13.31 5.99 -2.47
CA THR A 141 -13.85 4.70 -2.04
C THR A 141 -13.63 4.44 -0.55
N GLY A 142 -12.43 4.74 -0.03
CA GLY A 142 -12.13 4.55 1.39
C GLY A 142 -13.00 5.41 2.28
N ALA A 143 -13.26 6.68 1.89
CA ALA A 143 -14.15 7.57 2.62
C ALA A 143 -15.61 7.06 2.60
N LEU A 144 -16.11 6.62 1.43
CA LEU A 144 -17.44 6.00 1.34
C LEU A 144 -17.56 4.79 2.26
N GLN A 145 -16.58 3.91 2.23
CA GLN A 145 -16.60 2.69 3.02
C GLN A 145 -16.49 2.97 4.52
N ALA A 146 -15.62 3.90 4.94
CA ALA A 146 -15.53 4.32 6.32
C ALA A 146 -16.88 4.91 6.79
N TYR A 147 -17.49 5.76 5.99
CA TYR A 147 -18.80 6.37 6.25
C TYR A 147 -19.89 5.31 6.48
N CYS A 148 -19.90 4.24 5.63
CA CYS A 148 -20.90 3.18 5.71
C CYS A 148 -20.62 2.16 6.83
N TYR A 149 -19.37 1.74 7.01
CA TYR A 149 -19.02 0.59 7.85
C TYR A 149 -18.42 0.94 9.22
N LEU A 150 -17.81 2.12 9.38
CA LEU A 150 -17.33 2.59 10.66
C LEU A 150 -18.32 3.54 11.33
N GLU A 151 -18.89 4.46 10.55
CA GLU A 151 -19.81 5.47 11.06
C GLU A 151 -21.29 5.04 10.98
N HIS A 152 -21.57 3.91 10.32
CA HIS A 152 -22.93 3.38 10.12
C HIS A 152 -23.91 4.38 9.50
N LYS A 153 -23.42 5.25 8.59
CA LYS A 153 -24.20 6.27 7.90
C LYS A 153 -24.57 5.83 6.49
N ALA A 154 -25.69 6.30 5.97
CA ALA A 154 -26.07 6.11 4.59
C ALA A 154 -25.17 6.96 3.65
N PRO A 155 -24.81 6.47 2.45
CA PRO A 155 -24.07 7.27 1.47
C PRO A 155 -24.76 8.62 1.20
N PRO A 156 -23.99 9.73 1.00
CA PRO A 156 -24.57 11.06 0.86
C PRO A 156 -25.12 11.37 -0.55
N PHE A 157 -25.35 10.35 -1.36
CA PHE A 157 -25.88 10.41 -2.73
C PHE A 157 -26.68 9.15 -3.06
N THR A 158 -27.50 9.21 -4.11
CA THR A 158 -28.35 8.09 -4.57
C THR A 158 -28.03 7.63 -5.99
N ARG A 159 -27.53 8.53 -6.83
CA ARG A 159 -27.22 8.31 -8.25
C ARG A 159 -25.82 8.84 -8.61
N PRO A 160 -24.75 8.31 -7.99
CA PRO A 160 -23.41 8.80 -8.25
C PRO A 160 -22.88 8.32 -9.60
N VAL A 161 -21.85 9.01 -10.09
CA VAL A 161 -20.93 8.49 -11.11
C VAL A 161 -19.71 7.89 -10.41
N VAL A 162 -19.28 6.71 -10.85
CA VAL A 162 -18.05 6.03 -10.36
C VAL A 162 -16.93 6.26 -11.36
N VAL A 163 -15.78 6.78 -10.89
CA VAL A 163 -14.62 7.14 -11.73
C VAL A 163 -13.47 6.19 -11.48
N GLY A 164 -13.24 5.27 -12.41
CA GLY A 164 -12.23 4.21 -12.38
C GLY A 164 -12.83 2.82 -12.58
N THR A 165 -12.04 1.92 -13.15
CA THR A 165 -12.42 0.51 -13.46
C THR A 165 -11.44 -0.50 -12.93
N GLU A 166 -10.52 -0.10 -12.05
CA GLU A 166 -9.56 -0.97 -11.36
C GLU A 166 -10.27 -1.87 -10.32
N LEU A 167 -9.56 -2.86 -9.78
CA LEU A 167 -10.14 -3.83 -8.82
C LEU A 167 -10.78 -3.16 -7.60
N PHE A 168 -10.28 -2.00 -7.18
CA PHE A 168 -10.83 -1.28 -6.04
C PHE A 168 -12.20 -0.64 -6.35
N SER A 169 -12.47 -0.31 -7.61
CA SER A 169 -13.79 0.15 -8.06
C SER A 169 -14.87 -0.91 -7.86
N LEU A 170 -14.52 -2.19 -8.01
CA LEU A 170 -15.44 -3.30 -7.75
C LEU A 170 -15.87 -3.35 -6.28
N SER A 171 -14.92 -3.09 -5.36
CA SER A 171 -15.19 -2.93 -3.93
C SER A 171 -16.18 -1.79 -3.66
N ALA A 172 -16.01 -0.66 -4.35
CA ALA A 172 -16.92 0.48 -4.29
C ALA A 172 -18.33 0.12 -4.77
N LEU A 173 -18.44 -0.55 -5.93
CA LEU A 173 -19.72 -1.00 -6.50
C LEU A 173 -20.46 -1.97 -5.60
N LEU A 174 -19.74 -2.91 -4.94
CA LEU A 174 -20.34 -3.81 -3.95
C LEU A 174 -20.89 -3.06 -2.74
N THR A 175 -20.16 -2.03 -2.27
CA THR A 175 -20.62 -1.17 -1.16
C THR A 175 -21.87 -0.40 -1.56
N LEU A 176 -21.87 0.26 -2.72
CA LEU A 176 -23.03 0.99 -3.22
C LEU A 176 -24.26 0.10 -3.36
N ARG A 177 -24.10 -1.08 -3.99
CA ARG A 177 -25.19 -2.05 -4.16
C ARG A 177 -25.78 -2.48 -2.81
N ARG A 178 -24.94 -2.75 -1.81
CA ARG A 178 -25.40 -3.14 -0.47
C ARG A 178 -26.26 -2.08 0.22
N HIS A 179 -26.03 -0.82 -0.12
CA HIS A 179 -26.79 0.32 0.39
C HIS A 179 -27.91 0.77 -0.55
N GLY A 180 -28.27 -0.02 -1.57
CA GLY A 180 -29.34 0.30 -2.51
C GLY A 180 -29.05 1.50 -3.43
N ILE A 181 -27.78 1.86 -3.60
CA ILE A 181 -27.34 2.97 -4.44
C ILE A 181 -27.05 2.44 -5.85
N HIS A 182 -27.58 3.13 -6.85
CA HIS A 182 -27.44 2.76 -8.27
C HIS A 182 -26.64 3.84 -9.00
N PRO A 183 -25.34 3.60 -9.29
CA PRO A 183 -24.55 4.53 -10.09
C PRO A 183 -25.18 4.78 -11.46
N VAL A 184 -25.06 6.03 -11.95
CA VAL A 184 -25.48 6.42 -13.30
C VAL A 184 -24.59 5.77 -14.35
N ALA A 185 -23.28 5.76 -14.10
CA ALA A 185 -22.28 5.19 -14.99
C ALA A 185 -20.98 4.89 -14.24
N VAL A 186 -20.14 4.05 -14.86
CA VAL A 186 -18.73 3.89 -14.52
C VAL A 186 -17.91 4.54 -15.63
N LEU A 187 -16.99 5.44 -15.27
CA LEU A 187 -16.13 6.16 -16.21
C LEU A 187 -14.73 5.56 -16.21
N GLU A 188 -14.21 5.30 -17.39
CA GLU A 188 -12.84 4.88 -17.66
C GLU A 188 -12.15 5.88 -18.58
N SER A 189 -11.01 6.41 -18.13
CA SER A 189 -10.23 7.38 -18.92
C SER A 189 -9.56 6.76 -20.14
N GLY A 190 -9.22 5.48 -20.06
CA GLY A 190 -8.58 4.72 -21.13
C GLY A 190 -9.55 4.02 -22.08
N PRO A 191 -9.01 3.39 -23.13
CA PRO A 191 -9.81 2.63 -24.11
C PRO A 191 -10.32 1.29 -23.57
N THR A 192 -9.70 0.76 -22.53
CA THR A 192 -10.05 -0.55 -21.93
C THR A 192 -10.16 -0.43 -20.41
N PRO A 193 -11.06 -1.22 -19.77
CA PRO A 193 -11.08 -1.30 -18.31
C PRO A 193 -9.75 -1.79 -17.75
N VAL A 194 -9.35 -1.23 -16.60
CA VAL A 194 -8.08 -1.53 -15.93
C VAL A 194 -8.14 -2.88 -15.24
N ALA A 195 -9.26 -3.23 -14.58
CA ALA A 195 -9.42 -4.54 -13.95
C ALA A 195 -9.26 -5.69 -14.97
N PRO A 196 -8.53 -6.77 -14.62
CA PRO A 196 -8.28 -7.89 -15.52
C PRO A 196 -9.57 -8.67 -15.83
N TRP A 197 -9.60 -9.30 -17.00
CA TRP A 197 -10.65 -10.25 -17.35
C TRP A 197 -10.62 -11.47 -16.38
N PRO A 198 -11.76 -12.01 -15.91
CA PRO A 198 -13.16 -11.64 -16.19
C PRO A 198 -13.74 -10.53 -15.29
N LEU A 199 -12.98 -10.02 -14.34
CA LEU A 199 -13.44 -9.02 -13.35
C LEU A 199 -13.87 -7.70 -13.98
N SER A 200 -13.28 -7.32 -15.12
CA SER A 200 -13.67 -6.16 -15.91
C SER A 200 -15.13 -6.19 -16.42
N LEU A 201 -15.77 -7.37 -16.43
CA LEU A 201 -17.19 -7.51 -16.79
C LEU A 201 -18.14 -7.19 -15.63
N PHE A 202 -17.64 -7.09 -14.39
CA PHE A 202 -18.47 -6.93 -13.20
C PHE A 202 -19.42 -5.73 -13.26
N PRO A 203 -19.04 -4.52 -13.67
CA PRO A 203 -19.98 -3.41 -13.79
C PRO A 203 -21.14 -3.73 -14.74
N ARG A 204 -20.86 -4.40 -15.88
CA ARG A 204 -21.89 -4.80 -16.85
C ARG A 204 -22.84 -5.86 -16.28
N LEU A 205 -22.32 -6.80 -15.49
CA LEU A 205 -23.16 -7.80 -14.79
C LEU A 205 -24.10 -7.15 -13.76
N LEU A 206 -23.76 -5.95 -13.28
CA LEU A 206 -24.62 -5.11 -12.44
C LEU A 206 -25.58 -4.22 -13.24
N GLY A 207 -25.61 -4.33 -14.59
CA GLY A 207 -26.42 -3.48 -15.47
C GLY A 207 -25.92 -2.04 -15.58
N LEU A 208 -24.66 -1.75 -15.22
CA LEU A 208 -24.12 -0.40 -15.25
C LEU A 208 -23.43 -0.09 -16.58
N PRO A 209 -23.73 1.06 -17.22
CA PRO A 209 -23.01 1.51 -18.39
C PRO A 209 -21.56 1.86 -18.03
N VAL A 210 -20.61 1.39 -18.86
CA VAL A 210 -19.18 1.71 -18.74
C VAL A 210 -18.79 2.59 -19.92
N HIS A 211 -18.52 3.86 -19.65
CA HIS A 211 -18.02 4.81 -20.64
C HIS A 211 -16.49 4.75 -20.68
N ARG A 212 -15.93 4.41 -21.84
CA ARG A 212 -14.49 4.39 -22.10
C ARG A 212 -14.05 5.68 -22.78
N ASN A 213 -12.76 6.00 -22.71
CA ASN A 213 -12.22 7.29 -23.15
C ASN A 213 -13.00 8.47 -22.55
N ALA A 214 -13.47 8.30 -21.32
CA ALA A 214 -14.38 9.19 -20.61
C ALA A 214 -13.68 9.79 -19.37
N ALA A 215 -12.61 10.53 -19.61
CA ALA A 215 -11.90 11.21 -18.55
C ALA A 215 -12.74 12.37 -18.00
N LEU A 216 -12.80 12.45 -16.68
CA LEU A 216 -13.54 13.48 -15.96
C LEU A 216 -12.78 14.83 -16.02
N ALA A 217 -13.42 15.88 -16.55
CA ALA A 217 -12.87 17.23 -16.65
C ALA A 217 -13.28 18.09 -15.45
N SER A 218 -14.58 18.14 -15.14
CA SER A 218 -15.09 18.96 -14.03
C SER A 218 -16.26 18.33 -13.31
N ILE A 219 -16.49 18.79 -12.08
CA ILE A 219 -17.64 18.45 -11.23
C ILE A 219 -18.45 19.72 -11.04
N ASN A 220 -19.73 19.66 -11.32
CA ASN A 220 -20.61 20.82 -11.35
C ASN A 220 -21.69 20.73 -10.25
N GLY A 221 -22.15 21.89 -9.78
CA GLY A 221 -23.26 22.03 -8.83
C GLY A 221 -22.89 22.68 -7.50
N PHE A 222 -23.84 23.39 -6.93
CA PHE A 222 -23.75 24.02 -5.63
C PHE A 222 -25.14 24.07 -4.97
N PRO A 223 -25.27 23.70 -3.68
CA PRO A 223 -24.22 23.21 -2.74
C PRO A 223 -23.85 21.74 -2.92
N ARG A 224 -24.55 21.02 -3.79
CA ARG A 224 -24.33 19.59 -4.05
C ARG A 224 -24.03 19.34 -5.52
N VAL A 225 -23.43 18.17 -5.81
CA VAL A 225 -23.22 17.70 -7.18
C VAL A 225 -24.56 17.62 -7.91
N THR A 226 -24.61 18.19 -9.14
CA THR A 226 -25.74 18.07 -10.08
C THR A 226 -25.36 17.37 -11.37
N SER A 227 -24.09 17.48 -11.76
CA SER A 227 -23.57 16.82 -12.96
C SER A 227 -22.05 16.73 -12.96
N VAL A 228 -21.51 16.02 -13.92
CA VAL A 228 -20.08 16.01 -14.27
C VAL A 228 -19.90 16.28 -15.76
N THR A 229 -18.84 17.02 -16.11
CA THR A 229 -18.43 17.23 -17.51
C THR A 229 -17.22 16.37 -17.82
N LEU A 230 -17.24 15.66 -18.94
CA LEU A 230 -16.14 14.85 -19.45
C LEU A 230 -15.22 15.70 -20.34
N GLN A 231 -13.99 15.21 -20.60
CA GLN A 231 -13.02 15.93 -21.44
C GLN A 231 -13.49 16.12 -22.89
N ASN A 232 -14.40 15.27 -23.37
CA ASN A 232 -15.02 15.42 -24.71
C ASN A 232 -16.17 16.44 -24.74
N GLY A 233 -16.44 17.13 -23.63
CA GLY A 233 -17.50 18.14 -23.50
C GLY A 233 -18.88 17.56 -23.15
N SER A 234 -19.06 16.25 -23.14
CA SER A 234 -20.36 15.65 -22.74
C SER A 234 -20.61 15.81 -21.24
N GLU A 235 -21.88 15.95 -20.86
CA GLU A 235 -22.32 16.11 -19.50
C GLU A 235 -23.17 14.92 -19.04
N LEU A 236 -22.98 14.49 -17.80
CA LEU A 236 -23.75 13.42 -17.16
C LEU A 236 -24.40 13.97 -15.88
N ALA A 237 -25.73 13.96 -15.81
CA ALA A 237 -26.46 14.31 -14.61
C ALA A 237 -26.27 13.24 -13.51
N CYS A 238 -25.87 13.66 -12.33
CA CYS A 238 -25.65 12.79 -11.16
C CYS A 238 -25.76 13.61 -9.87
N ASP A 239 -25.95 12.94 -8.73
CA ASP A 239 -26.03 13.60 -7.40
C ASP A 239 -24.77 13.33 -6.56
N GLY A 240 -23.76 12.67 -7.10
CA GLY A 240 -22.50 12.36 -6.45
C GLY A 240 -21.41 11.87 -7.38
N VAL A 241 -20.18 11.96 -6.91
CA VAL A 241 -19.00 11.47 -7.62
C VAL A 241 -18.18 10.60 -6.67
N LEU A 242 -17.95 9.35 -7.06
CA LEU A 242 -17.10 8.43 -6.35
C LEU A 242 -15.80 8.22 -7.12
N LEU A 243 -14.72 8.76 -6.60
CA LEU A 243 -13.38 8.63 -7.15
C LEU A 243 -12.74 7.33 -6.63
N THR A 244 -12.28 6.45 -7.51
CA THR A 244 -11.67 5.18 -7.12
C THR A 244 -10.21 5.09 -7.55
N GLY A 245 -9.43 4.20 -6.93
CA GLY A 245 -8.03 3.97 -7.26
C GLY A 245 -7.09 5.16 -7.01
N ARG A 246 -5.96 5.17 -7.73
CA ARG A 246 -4.85 6.13 -7.55
C ARG A 246 -4.37 6.21 -6.11
N PHE A 247 -3.83 5.11 -5.63
CA PHE A 247 -3.24 5.04 -4.29
C PHE A 247 -1.81 5.59 -4.27
N THR A 248 -1.45 6.11 -3.10
CA THR A 248 -0.07 6.50 -2.79
C THR A 248 0.28 6.01 -1.38
N PRO A 249 1.52 5.58 -1.13
CA PRO A 249 1.98 5.26 0.22
C PRO A 249 1.72 6.40 1.21
N GLU A 250 1.31 6.08 2.43
CA GLU A 250 1.18 7.07 3.50
C GLU A 250 2.56 7.41 4.07
N SER A 251 3.32 8.15 3.28
CA SER A 251 4.73 8.46 3.53
C SER A 251 4.94 9.79 4.26
N THR A 252 3.91 10.38 4.85
CA THR A 252 4.03 11.71 5.50
C THR A 252 5.13 11.70 6.55
N LEU A 253 5.16 10.71 7.44
CA LEU A 253 6.22 10.60 8.46
C LEU A 253 7.62 10.47 7.86
N ALA A 254 7.79 9.58 6.88
CA ALA A 254 9.09 9.37 6.24
C ALA A 254 9.54 10.61 5.44
N ARG A 255 8.61 11.29 4.77
CA ARG A 255 8.88 12.53 4.01
C ARG A 255 9.33 13.69 4.89
N MET A 256 8.78 13.78 6.10
CA MET A 256 9.11 14.83 7.08
C MET A 256 10.31 14.46 7.96
N SER A 257 10.97 13.35 7.68
CA SER A 257 12.10 12.85 8.44
C SER A 257 13.38 12.83 7.61
N HIS A 258 14.43 12.25 8.18
CA HIS A 258 15.74 12.01 7.55
C HIS A 258 15.77 10.80 6.61
N LEU A 259 14.66 10.05 6.45
CA LEU A 259 14.62 8.82 5.68
C LEU A 259 14.56 9.08 4.17
N ALA A 260 15.34 8.33 3.41
CA ALA A 260 15.30 8.40 1.94
C ALA A 260 14.03 7.76 1.38
N LEU A 261 13.43 8.44 0.39
CA LEU A 261 12.24 7.97 -0.31
C LEU A 261 12.58 7.53 -1.74
N SER A 262 11.89 6.52 -2.21
CA SER A 262 11.88 6.15 -3.62
C SER A 262 11.07 7.16 -4.43
N THR A 263 11.66 7.74 -5.46
CA THR A 263 10.97 8.66 -6.37
C THR A 263 9.87 7.98 -7.17
N ALA A 264 10.03 6.69 -7.47
CA ALA A 264 9.07 5.90 -8.24
C ALA A 264 7.86 5.47 -7.40
N THR A 265 8.08 4.87 -6.22
CA THR A 265 6.98 4.38 -5.38
C THR A 265 6.39 5.43 -4.46
N LYS A 266 7.13 6.51 -4.14
CA LYS A 266 6.82 7.53 -3.11
C LYS A 266 6.83 6.98 -1.67
N GLY A 267 7.21 5.73 -1.47
CA GLY A 267 7.45 5.09 -0.17
C GLY A 267 8.93 5.18 0.25
N PRO A 268 9.26 4.73 1.48
CA PRO A 268 10.65 4.61 1.91
C PRO A 268 11.46 3.71 0.98
N ALA A 269 12.70 4.12 0.68
CA ALA A 269 13.64 3.27 -0.04
C ALA A 269 14.24 2.25 0.93
N ILE A 270 14.13 0.96 0.58
CA ILE A 270 14.55 -0.15 1.43
C ILE A 270 15.57 -1.07 0.78
N ASP A 271 16.27 -1.86 1.60
CA ASP A 271 17.03 -3.03 1.16
C ASP A 271 16.16 -4.31 1.16
N GLN A 272 16.75 -5.46 0.78
CA GLN A 272 16.04 -6.75 0.72
C GLN A 272 15.55 -7.25 2.08
N TYR A 273 16.02 -6.70 3.18
CA TYR A 273 15.59 -7.01 4.55
C TYR A 273 14.52 -6.05 5.06
N GLY A 274 14.17 -5.01 4.27
CA GLY A 274 13.20 -3.97 4.63
C GLY A 274 13.80 -2.81 5.42
N ARG A 275 15.13 -2.73 5.58
CA ARG A 275 15.82 -1.61 6.25
C ARG A 275 15.76 -0.38 5.36
N THR A 276 15.46 0.76 5.95
CA THR A 276 15.49 2.08 5.28
C THR A 276 16.92 2.64 5.23
N SER A 277 17.08 3.92 4.87
CA SER A 277 18.37 4.61 4.90
C SER A 277 18.93 4.80 6.33
N ASP A 278 18.09 4.75 7.36
CA ASP A 278 18.50 4.61 8.76
C ASP A 278 18.22 3.17 9.19
N PRO A 279 19.25 2.38 9.56
CA PRO A 279 19.09 0.97 9.94
C PRO A 279 18.20 0.72 11.16
N ALA A 280 17.91 1.75 11.97
CA ALA A 280 16.93 1.64 13.05
C ALA A 280 15.50 1.54 12.54
N PHE A 281 15.24 1.93 11.28
CA PHE A 281 13.91 1.94 10.68
C PHE A 281 13.76 0.90 9.58
N PHE A 282 12.64 0.18 9.63
CA PHE A 282 12.16 -0.77 8.63
C PHE A 282 10.84 -0.30 8.05
N ALA A 283 10.46 -0.78 6.88
CA ALA A 283 9.16 -0.49 6.29
C ALA A 283 8.54 -1.72 5.63
N ALA A 284 7.21 -1.86 5.70
CA ALA A 284 6.48 -2.99 5.13
C ALA A 284 5.06 -2.62 4.66
N GLY A 285 4.50 -3.45 3.79
CA GLY A 285 3.13 -3.31 3.30
C GLY A 285 2.95 -2.19 2.30
N ASN A 286 1.74 -1.64 2.25
CA ASN A 286 1.40 -0.58 1.29
C ASN A 286 2.15 0.73 1.52
N GLN A 287 2.90 0.84 2.60
CA GLN A 287 3.88 1.90 2.84
C GLN A 287 5.03 1.90 1.83
N LEU A 288 5.40 0.74 1.27
CA LEU A 288 6.50 0.63 0.30
C LEU A 288 6.06 1.02 -1.11
N ARG A 289 4.87 0.64 -1.49
CA ARG A 289 4.20 0.90 -2.78
C ARG A 289 2.70 0.66 -2.62
N ALA A 290 1.92 1.42 -3.33
CA ALA A 290 0.48 1.20 -3.39
C ALA A 290 0.13 0.46 -4.70
N ILE A 291 -0.82 -0.50 -4.70
CA ILE A 291 -1.54 -1.09 -3.58
C ILE A 291 -1.47 -2.60 -3.68
N GLU A 292 -1.36 -3.25 -2.54
CA GLU A 292 -1.38 -4.70 -2.43
C GLU A 292 -2.56 -5.17 -1.56
N THR A 293 -2.97 -6.42 -1.74
CA THR A 293 -4.02 -7.02 -0.92
C THR A 293 -3.59 -7.19 0.53
N ALA A 294 -4.56 -7.20 1.45
CA ALA A 294 -4.31 -7.36 2.88
C ALA A 294 -3.45 -8.58 3.20
N GLY A 295 -3.71 -9.72 2.53
CA GLY A 295 -2.94 -10.94 2.74
C GLY A 295 -1.47 -10.82 2.32
N TRP A 296 -1.19 -10.17 1.20
CA TRP A 296 0.19 -9.91 0.82
C TRP A 296 0.89 -8.98 1.80
N CYS A 297 0.21 -7.92 2.26
CA CYS A 297 0.75 -7.03 3.27
C CYS A 297 1.04 -7.76 4.59
N PHE A 298 0.17 -8.69 5.00
CA PHE A 298 0.38 -9.50 6.20
C PHE A 298 1.65 -10.35 6.09
N PHE A 299 1.83 -11.10 4.99
CA PHE A 299 3.01 -11.94 4.82
C PHE A 299 4.29 -11.14 4.60
N GLU A 300 4.23 -10.00 3.92
CA GLU A 300 5.38 -9.09 3.80
C GLU A 300 5.77 -8.53 5.17
N GLY A 301 4.79 -8.06 5.96
CA GLY A 301 5.04 -7.61 7.32
C GLY A 301 5.66 -8.72 8.17
N ARG A 302 5.13 -9.94 8.10
CA ARG A 302 5.68 -11.10 8.80
C ARG A 302 7.14 -11.37 8.43
N ARG A 303 7.46 -11.37 7.13
CA ARG A 303 8.84 -11.55 6.64
C ARG A 303 9.77 -10.44 7.14
N ILE A 304 9.33 -9.18 7.11
CA ILE A 304 10.13 -8.08 7.62
C ILE A 304 10.29 -8.18 9.15
N GLY A 305 9.26 -8.63 9.88
CA GLY A 305 9.36 -8.90 11.31
C GLY A 305 10.38 -9.99 11.65
N GLU A 306 10.50 -11.03 10.82
CA GLU A 306 11.54 -12.06 10.93
C GLU A 306 12.93 -11.44 10.72
N PHE A 307 13.12 -10.61 9.71
CA PHE A 307 14.38 -9.89 9.48
C PHE A 307 14.71 -8.90 10.60
N MET A 308 13.72 -8.20 11.15
CA MET A 308 13.93 -7.34 12.31
C MET A 308 14.40 -8.14 13.53
N ALA A 309 13.85 -9.33 13.75
CA ALA A 309 14.30 -10.21 14.84
C ALA A 309 15.74 -10.68 14.61
N ASP A 310 16.08 -11.10 13.39
CA ASP A 310 17.46 -11.47 13.04
C ASP A 310 18.42 -10.30 13.22
N ASP A 311 18.03 -9.08 12.84
CA ASP A 311 18.84 -7.87 13.02
C ASP A 311 19.06 -7.53 14.50
N LEU A 312 18.02 -7.62 15.33
CA LEU A 312 18.09 -7.41 16.77
C LEU A 312 19.03 -8.42 17.48
N GLN A 313 19.15 -9.62 16.90
CA GLN A 313 20.02 -10.70 17.38
C GLN A 313 21.42 -10.70 16.74
N GLY A 314 21.71 -9.71 15.85
CA GLY A 314 23.00 -9.60 15.17
C GLY A 314 23.19 -10.57 14.01
N GLY A 315 22.11 -11.16 13.50
CA GLY A 315 22.14 -12.15 12.41
C GLY A 315 22.11 -11.56 11.00
N LEU A 316 21.81 -10.28 10.83
CA LEU A 316 21.85 -9.63 9.51
C LEU A 316 23.24 -9.02 9.21
N PRO A 317 23.64 -8.95 7.93
CA PRO A 317 24.86 -8.27 7.54
C PRO A 317 24.79 -6.78 7.89
N ALA A 318 25.96 -6.21 8.22
CA ALA A 318 26.06 -4.78 8.50
C ALA A 318 25.58 -3.97 7.29
N PRO A 319 24.86 -2.85 7.52
CA PRO A 319 24.50 -1.92 6.45
C PRO A 319 25.76 -1.23 5.91
N GLY A 320 25.75 -0.85 4.62
CA GLY A 320 26.78 0.01 4.05
C GLY A 320 27.29 -0.40 2.66
N ASP A 321 27.58 -1.67 2.39
CA ASP A 321 27.92 -2.09 1.02
C ASP A 321 26.67 -2.59 0.29
N GLU A 322 26.14 -1.78 -0.63
CA GLU A 322 24.87 -2.01 -1.29
C GLU A 322 24.96 -1.82 -2.80
N LEU A 323 24.13 -2.57 -3.53
CA LEU A 323 23.81 -2.35 -4.94
C LEU A 323 22.53 -1.52 -5.03
N THR A 324 22.51 -0.53 -5.89
CA THR A 324 21.29 0.23 -6.22
C THR A 324 20.53 -0.49 -7.34
N LEU A 325 19.21 -0.63 -7.19
CA LEU A 325 18.31 -1.13 -8.21
C LEU A 325 17.59 0.03 -8.89
N THR A 326 17.69 0.09 -10.22
CA THR A 326 17.09 1.15 -11.03
C THR A 326 16.07 0.54 -11.99
N PRO A 327 14.82 1.05 -12.04
CA PRO A 327 13.88 0.67 -13.08
C PRO A 327 14.36 1.21 -14.43
N GLY A 328 14.44 0.35 -15.44
CA GLY A 328 14.70 0.66 -16.82
C GLY A 328 13.43 0.71 -17.66
N GLU A 329 13.56 0.52 -18.98
CA GLU A 329 12.44 0.58 -19.92
C GLU A 329 11.34 -0.42 -19.55
N GLY A 330 10.07 0.01 -19.64
CA GLY A 330 8.90 -0.79 -19.33
C GLY A 330 8.62 -1.04 -17.85
N ILE A 331 9.47 -0.58 -16.91
CA ILE A 331 9.33 -0.79 -15.46
C ILE A 331 8.99 0.52 -14.75
N ALA A 332 7.85 0.56 -14.09
CA ALA A 332 7.40 1.72 -13.31
C ALA A 332 8.16 1.85 -11.98
N TYR A 333 8.40 0.73 -11.29
CA TYR A 333 9.21 0.70 -10.05
C TYR A 333 9.78 -0.68 -9.76
N VAL A 334 10.80 -0.68 -8.92
CA VAL A 334 11.42 -1.87 -8.31
C VAL A 334 11.42 -1.71 -6.79
N VAL A 335 11.04 -2.75 -6.05
CA VAL A 335 11.14 -2.84 -4.59
C VAL A 335 11.79 -4.19 -4.24
N PRO A 336 12.85 -4.22 -3.42
CA PRO A 336 13.56 -3.11 -2.79
C PRO A 336 14.32 -2.25 -3.81
N GLN A 337 14.79 -1.08 -3.38
CA GLN A 337 15.60 -0.18 -4.21
C GLN A 337 17.10 -0.43 -4.05
N ARG A 338 17.48 -1.16 -3.00
CA ARG A 338 18.88 -1.46 -2.68
C ARG A 338 19.02 -2.95 -2.34
N LEU A 339 20.19 -3.50 -2.56
CA LEU A 339 20.54 -4.86 -2.15
C LEU A 339 21.87 -4.82 -1.38
N ALA A 340 21.85 -5.21 -0.10
CA ALA A 340 23.09 -5.45 0.64
C ALA A 340 23.90 -6.52 -0.06
N ARG A 341 25.20 -6.27 -0.21
CA ARG A 341 26.11 -7.23 -0.85
C ARG A 341 26.37 -8.41 0.07
N VAL A 342 25.70 -9.49 -0.21
CA VAL A 342 25.94 -10.79 0.40
C VAL A 342 26.23 -11.79 -0.70
N SER A 343 27.14 -12.71 -0.46
CA SER A 343 27.46 -13.76 -1.45
C SER A 343 26.99 -15.11 -0.93
N PRO A 344 26.12 -15.80 -1.65
CA PRO A 344 25.45 -15.41 -2.90
C PRO A 344 24.33 -14.38 -2.67
N LEU A 345 24.12 -13.48 -3.63
CA LEU A 345 23.05 -12.51 -3.60
C LEU A 345 21.71 -13.21 -3.78
N ARG A 346 20.80 -13.01 -2.82
CA ARG A 346 19.42 -13.51 -2.86
C ARG A 346 18.46 -12.41 -2.49
N ALA A 347 17.45 -12.22 -3.32
CA ALA A 347 16.38 -11.26 -3.06
C ALA A 347 15.14 -11.58 -3.90
N THR A 348 13.97 -11.23 -3.40
CA THR A 348 12.73 -11.20 -4.17
C THR A 348 12.47 -9.76 -4.55
N LEU A 349 12.54 -9.43 -5.84
CA LEU A 349 12.17 -8.13 -6.35
C LEU A 349 10.67 -8.09 -6.68
N GLN A 350 10.04 -6.98 -6.38
CA GLN A 350 8.66 -6.68 -6.74
C GLN A 350 8.68 -5.56 -7.76
N LEU A 351 8.11 -5.81 -8.92
CA LEU A 351 8.13 -4.92 -10.06
C LEU A 351 6.71 -4.55 -10.47
N LEU A 352 6.53 -3.35 -10.98
CA LEU A 352 5.32 -2.94 -11.69
C LEU A 352 5.72 -2.48 -13.08
N LEU A 353 4.92 -2.87 -14.08
CA LEU A 353 5.12 -2.44 -15.46
C LEU A 353 4.46 -1.09 -15.71
N THR A 354 4.96 -0.34 -16.68
CA THR A 354 4.33 0.90 -17.18
C THR A 354 3.14 0.62 -18.10
N GLU A 355 3.22 -0.49 -18.85
CA GLU A 355 2.23 -0.93 -19.84
C GLU A 355 2.19 -2.47 -19.93
N PRO A 356 1.16 -3.07 -20.54
CA PRO A 356 1.14 -4.51 -20.78
C PRO A 356 2.35 -4.94 -21.61
N ALA A 357 3.05 -5.98 -21.18
CA ALA A 357 4.23 -6.47 -21.87
C ALA A 357 4.22 -7.98 -22.08
N LEU A 358 4.67 -8.37 -23.25
CA LEU A 358 5.01 -9.73 -23.67
C LEU A 358 6.45 -9.70 -24.17
N GLY A 359 7.38 -10.32 -23.46
CA GLY A 359 8.82 -10.26 -23.81
C GLY A 359 9.69 -10.94 -22.79
N GLN A 360 10.84 -10.35 -22.52
CA GLN A 360 11.78 -10.82 -21.51
C GLN A 360 12.07 -9.74 -20.47
N LEU A 361 12.15 -10.13 -19.22
CA LEU A 361 12.66 -9.30 -18.15
C LEU A 361 14.18 -9.52 -18.05
N HIS A 362 14.95 -8.43 -18.13
CA HIS A 362 16.40 -8.45 -18.00
C HIS A 362 16.85 -7.78 -16.70
N VAL A 363 17.86 -8.36 -16.04
CA VAL A 363 18.66 -7.71 -15.00
C VAL A 363 20.04 -7.47 -15.55
N ARG A 364 20.49 -6.23 -15.55
CA ARG A 364 21.75 -5.81 -16.17
C ARG A 364 22.70 -5.14 -15.17
N ALA A 365 23.99 -5.36 -15.38
CA ALA A 365 25.07 -4.57 -14.80
C ALA A 365 25.79 -3.84 -15.94
N GLY A 366 25.50 -2.58 -16.16
CA GLY A 366 25.94 -1.87 -17.37
C GLY A 366 25.43 -2.59 -18.62
N ASP A 367 26.35 -2.94 -19.54
CA ASP A 367 26.01 -3.65 -20.78
C ASP A 367 25.83 -5.17 -20.61
N THR A 368 26.20 -5.71 -19.45
CA THR A 368 26.15 -7.16 -19.20
C THR A 368 24.77 -7.57 -18.69
N VAL A 369 24.09 -8.49 -19.38
CA VAL A 369 22.85 -9.12 -18.93
C VAL A 369 23.21 -10.27 -17.98
N LEU A 370 22.77 -10.13 -16.72
CA LEU A 370 23.03 -11.12 -15.66
C LEU A 370 21.92 -12.16 -15.54
N LEU A 371 20.69 -11.78 -15.84
CA LEU A 371 19.51 -12.63 -15.74
C LEU A 371 18.51 -12.31 -16.85
N ARG A 372 17.90 -13.35 -17.41
CA ARG A 372 16.76 -13.25 -18.35
C ARG A 372 15.62 -14.11 -17.86
N ARG A 373 14.40 -13.58 -17.90
CA ARG A 373 13.16 -14.30 -17.54
C ARG A 373 12.05 -13.98 -18.52
N PRO A 374 11.30 -14.96 -19.03
CA PRO A 374 10.08 -14.70 -19.81
C PRO A 374 9.11 -13.87 -19.00
N LEU A 375 8.41 -12.94 -19.66
CA LEU A 375 7.47 -12.03 -19.05
C LEU A 375 6.18 -11.96 -19.87
N ILE A 376 5.04 -12.20 -19.20
CA ILE A 376 3.70 -11.88 -19.67
C ILE A 376 2.99 -11.22 -18.50
N SER A 377 2.78 -9.92 -18.58
CA SER A 377 2.15 -9.20 -17.47
C SER A 377 1.46 -7.91 -17.93
N ALA A 378 0.68 -7.34 -17.04
CA ALA A 378 -0.03 -6.08 -17.20
C ALA A 378 0.14 -5.20 -15.94
N PRO A 379 -0.01 -3.85 -16.03
CA PRO A 379 0.30 -2.92 -14.94
C PRO A 379 -0.41 -3.17 -13.62
N GLU A 380 -1.61 -3.75 -13.60
CA GLU A 380 -2.29 -4.10 -12.34
C GLU A 380 -1.74 -5.36 -11.65
N ARG A 381 -0.82 -6.06 -12.30
CA ARG A 381 -0.23 -7.27 -11.75
C ARG A 381 1.20 -7.01 -11.32
N ARG A 382 1.45 -7.22 -10.04
CA ARG A 382 2.81 -7.24 -9.52
C ARG A 382 3.58 -8.41 -10.14
N VAL A 383 4.76 -8.15 -10.66
CA VAL A 383 5.72 -9.15 -11.09
C VAL A 383 6.68 -9.43 -9.94
N LEU A 384 6.87 -10.70 -9.60
CA LEU A 384 7.89 -11.16 -8.65
C LEU A 384 9.06 -11.72 -9.43
N LEU A 385 10.27 -11.23 -9.15
CA LEU A 385 11.51 -11.72 -9.70
C LEU A 385 12.41 -12.21 -8.58
N GLU A 386 12.63 -13.51 -8.52
CA GLU A 386 13.60 -14.09 -7.59
C GLU A 386 15.01 -13.94 -8.16
N LEU A 387 15.89 -13.32 -7.39
CA LEU A 387 17.31 -13.27 -7.63
C LEU A 387 17.98 -14.38 -6.80
N ASP A 388 18.20 -15.51 -7.43
CA ASP A 388 18.91 -16.62 -6.81
C ASP A 388 20.32 -16.70 -7.35
N TYR A 389 21.31 -16.64 -6.44
CA TYR A 389 22.73 -16.78 -6.75
C TYR A 389 23.29 -15.80 -7.79
N LEU A 390 22.70 -14.59 -7.90
CA LEU A 390 23.20 -13.57 -8.80
C LEU A 390 24.65 -13.19 -8.40
N ARG A 391 25.53 -13.09 -9.38
CA ARG A 391 26.94 -12.68 -9.19
C ARG A 391 27.26 -11.50 -10.09
N PRO A 392 27.01 -10.27 -9.65
CA PRO A 392 27.40 -9.09 -10.40
C PRO A 392 28.92 -9.04 -10.57
N PRO A 393 29.43 -8.51 -11.70
CA PRO A 393 30.86 -8.27 -11.89
C PRO A 393 31.47 -7.44 -10.75
N PRO A 394 32.76 -7.61 -10.43
CA PRO A 394 33.45 -6.75 -9.47
C PRO A 394 33.29 -5.26 -9.84
N GLY A 395 33.07 -4.40 -8.84
CA GLY A 395 32.89 -2.95 -9.06
C GLY A 395 31.49 -2.52 -9.49
N THR A 396 30.56 -3.45 -9.77
CA THR A 396 29.15 -3.08 -10.05
C THR A 396 28.57 -2.30 -8.89
N GLN A 397 27.98 -1.15 -9.15
CA GLN A 397 27.26 -0.33 -8.14
C GLN A 397 25.75 -0.31 -8.41
N HIS A 398 25.35 -0.52 -9.67
CA HIS A 398 23.96 -0.40 -10.11
C HIS A 398 23.55 -1.64 -10.90
N LEU A 399 22.31 -2.07 -10.66
CA LEU A 399 21.62 -3.06 -11.50
C LEU A 399 20.38 -2.40 -12.09
N THR A 400 20.19 -2.53 -13.40
CA THR A 400 19.01 -2.06 -14.11
C THR A 400 18.08 -3.23 -14.39
N ILE A 401 16.79 -3.06 -14.13
CA ILE A 401 15.74 -4.01 -14.44
C ILE A 401 14.87 -3.43 -15.53
N GLU A 402 14.78 -4.10 -16.66
CA GLU A 402 14.08 -3.61 -17.86
C GLU A 402 13.29 -4.71 -18.56
N VAL A 403 12.33 -4.32 -19.40
CA VAL A 403 11.64 -5.21 -20.32
C VAL A 403 12.31 -5.10 -21.68
N ALA A 404 12.81 -6.22 -22.19
CA ALA A 404 13.29 -6.36 -23.57
C ALA A 404 12.22 -7.08 -24.42
N GLN A 405 12.00 -6.54 -25.61
CA GLN A 405 11.11 -7.15 -26.60
C GLN A 405 11.72 -8.35 -27.27
#